data_721d1f0d06e85dc4e68d70667286e8fd
#
_entry.id   721d1f0d06e85dc4e68d70667286e8fd
#
_cell.length_a   1.000
_cell.length_b   1.000
_cell.length_c   1.000
_cell.angle_alpha   90.00
_cell.angle_beta   90.00
_cell.angle_gamma   90.00
#
_symmetry.space_group_name_H-M   'P 1'
#
loop_
_entity.id
_entity.type
_entity.pdbx_description
1 polymer ?
#
loop_
_entity_poly.entity_id
_entity_poly.type
_entity_poly.pdbx_seq_one_letter_code
_entity_poly.pdbx_strand_id
1 'polypeptide(L)'
;MVTGTGGVKLSARVFGAQPGAPGLLLHHGLASSQHIWDQMLPRLTRRLRVVTYDARGHGVSAKPNRGYGFDRAATDAVAVAHATGLGRPVVAGHSWGAMVTLELAARHPKSIAGAVLVDGGMQHMRSEMSWPATKAALAPPRLAGIPLDEFRGLMRTFLGEAVEVTPALEAQVLSVMRVRRDGTITPRLARSNHFRILRAIWEQDPYELWPRVRVPTLVIVARDRADAQRHERMHRAVARVREMTHDGSPVTLEWMDGIHDLPLQHPEALARRIERFARTAVG
;
A
#
# COMPACT_ATOMS: atom_id res chain seq x y z
N MET A 1 17.16 9.90 0.98
CA MET A 1 16.02 10.85 1.16
C MET A 1 15.76 11.55 -0.16
N VAL A 2 14.53 11.57 -0.61
CA VAL A 2 14.07 12.32 -1.78
C VAL A 2 13.17 13.47 -1.35
N THR A 3 13.00 14.47 -2.21
CA THR A 3 12.12 15.61 -1.92
C THR A 3 10.79 15.38 -2.65
N GLY A 4 9.75 15.17 -1.90
CA GLY A 4 8.37 15.08 -2.38
C GLY A 4 7.70 16.45 -2.51
N THR A 5 6.42 16.42 -2.81
CA THR A 5 5.62 17.61 -3.07
C THR A 5 5.55 18.53 -1.84
N GLY A 6 5.76 19.83 -2.08
CA GLY A 6 5.80 20.84 -1.02
C GLY A 6 7.06 20.74 -0.14
N GLY A 7 8.16 20.20 -0.65
CA GLY A 7 9.45 20.13 0.05
C GLY A 7 9.55 19.02 1.10
N VAL A 8 8.55 18.14 1.20
CA VAL A 8 8.52 17.06 2.19
C VAL A 8 9.63 16.04 1.91
N LYS A 9 10.44 15.72 2.93
CA LYS A 9 11.51 14.71 2.80
C LYS A 9 10.93 13.31 2.99
N LEU A 10 11.14 12.46 1.99
CA LEU A 10 10.67 11.09 1.94
C LEU A 10 11.85 10.12 1.94
N SER A 11 11.78 9.09 2.77
CA SER A 11 12.76 8.00 2.79
C SER A 11 12.46 7.02 1.67
N ALA A 12 13.41 6.79 0.80
CA ALA A 12 13.32 5.80 -0.26
C ALA A 12 14.55 4.91 -0.29
N ARG A 13 14.36 3.63 -0.63
CA ARG A 13 15.41 2.64 -0.85
C ARG A 13 15.32 2.15 -2.30
N VAL A 14 16.46 2.02 -2.93
CA VAL A 14 16.58 1.56 -4.33
C VAL A 14 17.30 0.23 -4.34
N PHE A 15 16.76 -0.74 -5.08
CA PHE A 15 17.28 -2.09 -5.20
C PHE A 15 17.31 -2.54 -6.66
N GLY A 16 18.24 -3.46 -6.97
CA GLY A 16 18.42 -3.95 -8.34
C GLY A 16 19.07 -2.88 -9.20
N ALA A 17 20.20 -3.19 -9.81
CA ALA A 17 21.04 -2.21 -10.49
C ALA A 17 21.24 -2.51 -11.99
N GLN A 18 20.51 -3.45 -12.59
CA GLN A 18 20.73 -3.76 -14.02
C GLN A 18 20.22 -2.61 -14.88
N PRO A 19 21.06 -2.01 -15.73
CA PRO A 19 20.63 -1.00 -16.70
C PRO A 19 19.52 -1.56 -17.59
N GLY A 20 18.46 -0.75 -17.82
CA GLY A 20 17.35 -1.15 -18.68
C GLY A 20 16.31 -2.07 -18.03
N ALA A 21 16.49 -2.50 -16.78
CA ALA A 21 15.47 -3.28 -16.08
C ALA A 21 14.20 -2.45 -15.88
N PRO A 22 12.99 -3.06 -16.05
CA PRO A 22 11.73 -2.37 -15.80
C PRO A 22 11.65 -1.82 -14.37
N GLY A 23 11.15 -0.59 -14.22
CA GLY A 23 11.01 0.08 -12.94
C GLY A 23 9.77 -0.39 -12.19
N LEU A 24 9.92 -0.64 -10.89
CA LEU A 24 8.82 -0.96 -9.97
C LEU A 24 8.88 -0.04 -8.74
N LEU A 25 7.83 0.72 -8.50
CA LEU A 25 7.64 1.51 -7.30
C LEU A 25 6.62 0.84 -6.37
N LEU A 26 6.98 0.63 -5.11
CA LEU A 26 6.15 -0.04 -4.10
C LEU A 26 5.63 0.93 -3.05
N HIS A 27 4.31 1.05 -2.93
CA HIS A 27 3.62 1.92 -1.97
C HIS A 27 2.92 1.10 -0.88
N HIS A 28 3.29 1.30 0.38
CA HIS A 28 2.73 0.60 1.53
C HIS A 28 1.32 1.10 1.94
N GLY A 29 0.66 0.37 2.85
CA GLY A 29 -0.64 0.71 3.42
C GLY A 29 -0.61 1.77 4.53
N LEU A 30 -1.80 2.17 5.03
CA LEU A 30 -1.94 3.05 6.18
C LEU A 30 -1.33 2.38 7.43
N ALA A 31 -0.62 3.16 8.24
CA ALA A 31 0.10 2.72 9.44
C ALA A 31 1.16 1.64 9.21
N SER A 32 1.56 1.43 7.95
CA SER A 32 2.65 0.53 7.53
C SER A 32 3.94 1.31 7.23
N SER A 33 4.91 0.68 6.60
CA SER A 33 6.16 1.29 6.15
C SER A 33 6.68 0.61 4.87
N GLN A 34 7.72 1.18 4.27
CA GLN A 34 8.40 0.57 3.13
C GLN A 34 8.91 -0.86 3.38
N HIS A 35 9.07 -1.25 4.64
CA HIS A 35 9.57 -2.56 5.04
C HIS A 35 8.55 -3.71 4.85
N ILE A 36 7.27 -3.42 4.65
CA ILE A 36 6.26 -4.44 4.34
C ILE A 36 6.64 -5.28 3.10
N TRP A 37 7.49 -4.74 2.24
CA TRP A 37 7.93 -5.35 0.99
C TRP A 37 9.22 -6.16 1.10
N ASP A 38 9.91 -6.15 2.26
CA ASP A 38 11.28 -6.66 2.38
C ASP A 38 11.40 -8.14 2.00
N GLN A 39 10.44 -8.99 2.37
CA GLN A 39 10.46 -10.42 2.02
C GLN A 39 10.23 -10.68 0.52
N MET A 40 9.72 -9.70 -0.22
CA MET A 40 9.50 -9.80 -1.67
C MET A 40 10.72 -9.37 -2.48
N LEU A 41 11.59 -8.54 -1.92
CA LEU A 41 12.75 -7.95 -2.60
C LEU A 41 13.69 -8.99 -3.22
N PRO A 42 14.05 -10.11 -2.54
CA PRO A 42 14.97 -11.09 -3.11
C PRO A 42 14.52 -11.65 -4.46
N ARG A 43 13.19 -11.73 -4.68
CA ARG A 43 12.64 -12.15 -5.96
C ARG A 43 12.57 -11.00 -6.95
N LEU A 44 11.95 -9.90 -6.56
CA LEU A 44 11.66 -8.77 -7.45
C LEU A 44 12.92 -8.17 -8.05
N THR A 45 13.98 -8.05 -7.27
CA THR A 45 15.24 -7.40 -7.68
C THR A 45 16.08 -8.21 -8.67
N ARG A 46 15.73 -9.48 -8.90
CA ARG A 46 16.40 -10.30 -9.94
C ARG A 46 16.15 -9.78 -11.35
N ARG A 47 15.01 -9.13 -11.58
CA ARG A 47 14.56 -8.74 -12.92
C ARG A 47 14.04 -7.31 -13.02
N LEU A 48 13.85 -6.64 -11.90
CA LEU A 48 13.27 -5.30 -11.80
C LEU A 48 14.19 -4.36 -11.04
N ARG A 49 14.18 -3.09 -11.42
CA ARG A 49 14.70 -2.00 -10.60
C ARG A 49 13.59 -1.59 -9.63
N VAL A 50 13.74 -1.93 -8.36
CA VAL A 50 12.69 -1.75 -7.34
C VAL A 50 13.00 -0.57 -6.45
N VAL A 51 12.00 0.26 -6.22
CA VAL A 51 12.04 1.32 -5.22
C VAL A 51 10.92 1.12 -4.20
N THR A 52 11.28 1.12 -2.92
CA THR A 52 10.33 1.21 -1.80
C THR A 52 10.49 2.55 -1.12
N TYR A 53 9.44 3.11 -0.54
CA TYR A 53 9.55 4.36 0.21
C TYR A 53 8.53 4.44 1.35
N ASP A 54 8.88 5.20 2.38
CA ASP A 54 7.94 5.60 3.42
C ASP A 54 7.15 6.80 2.92
N ALA A 55 5.84 6.67 2.79
CA ALA A 55 4.98 7.79 2.45
C ALA A 55 5.01 8.88 3.54
N ARG A 56 4.61 10.12 3.18
CA ARG A 56 4.52 11.21 4.16
C ARG A 56 3.79 10.78 5.42
N GLY A 57 4.28 11.17 6.58
CA GLY A 57 3.74 10.78 7.88
C GLY A 57 4.21 9.44 8.41
N HIS A 58 4.73 8.55 7.56
CA HIS A 58 5.09 7.17 7.91
C HIS A 58 6.60 6.96 8.08
N GLY A 59 6.96 5.85 8.68
CA GLY A 59 8.33 5.38 8.82
C GLY A 59 9.28 6.47 9.29
N VAL A 60 10.36 6.68 8.54
CA VAL A 60 11.35 7.74 8.81
C VAL A 60 11.19 8.98 7.91
N SER A 61 10.15 9.00 7.06
CA SER A 61 9.76 10.19 6.29
C SER A 61 9.26 11.32 7.16
N ALA A 62 9.29 12.55 6.64
CA ALA A 62 8.79 13.73 7.32
C ALA A 62 7.29 13.62 7.62
N LYS A 63 6.86 14.26 8.70
CA LYS A 63 5.52 14.16 9.28
C LYS A 63 4.81 15.52 9.32
N PRO A 64 4.50 16.12 8.14
CA PRO A 64 3.82 17.42 8.11
C PRO A 64 2.43 17.34 8.76
N ASN A 65 1.90 18.49 9.19
CA ASN A 65 0.58 18.56 9.80
C ASN A 65 -0.58 18.64 8.78
N ARG A 66 -0.30 18.60 7.46
CA ARG A 66 -1.27 18.72 6.38
C ARG A 66 -0.80 18.03 5.09
N GLY A 67 -1.69 17.95 4.09
CA GLY A 67 -1.35 17.42 2.77
C GLY A 67 -1.38 15.90 2.72
N TYR A 68 -2.43 15.27 3.27
CA TYR A 68 -2.63 13.82 3.30
C TYR A 68 -3.72 13.34 2.33
N GLY A 69 -4.18 14.20 1.41
CA GLY A 69 -5.10 13.81 0.32
C GLY A 69 -4.39 13.00 -0.77
N PHE A 70 -5.17 12.29 -1.59
CA PHE A 70 -4.68 11.37 -2.60
C PHE A 70 -3.88 12.06 -3.71
N ASP A 71 -4.27 13.25 -4.14
CA ASP A 71 -3.51 14.06 -5.11
C ASP A 71 -2.07 14.27 -4.64
N ARG A 72 -1.91 14.56 -3.35
CA ARG A 72 -0.62 14.81 -2.74
C ARG A 72 0.20 13.53 -2.57
N ALA A 73 -0.44 12.42 -2.20
CA ALA A 73 0.21 11.12 -2.11
C ALA A 73 0.64 10.61 -3.49
N ALA A 74 -0.20 10.79 -4.51
CA ALA A 74 0.11 10.43 -5.89
C ALA A 74 1.28 11.25 -6.46
N THR A 75 1.27 12.57 -6.24
CA THR A 75 2.38 13.43 -6.71
C THR A 75 3.68 13.18 -5.94
N ASP A 76 3.63 12.74 -4.68
CA ASP A 76 4.80 12.26 -3.95
C ASP A 76 5.38 10.99 -4.58
N ALA A 77 4.53 10.03 -4.95
CA ALA A 77 4.97 8.80 -5.61
C ALA A 77 5.66 9.10 -6.95
N VAL A 78 5.11 10.04 -7.74
CA VAL A 78 5.75 10.52 -8.99
C VAL A 78 7.11 11.16 -8.70
N ALA A 79 7.20 12.01 -7.66
CA ALA A 79 8.46 12.64 -7.27
C ALA A 79 9.51 11.62 -6.82
N VAL A 80 9.10 10.57 -6.09
CA VAL A 80 9.98 9.46 -5.71
C VAL A 80 10.47 8.72 -6.95
N ALA A 81 9.58 8.34 -7.88
CA ALA A 81 9.95 7.65 -9.11
C ALA A 81 10.99 8.46 -9.91
N HIS A 82 10.73 9.74 -10.10
CA HIS A 82 11.63 10.64 -10.82
C HIS A 82 13.00 10.77 -10.12
N ALA A 83 13.01 11.06 -8.83
CA ALA A 83 14.24 11.27 -8.05
C ALA A 83 15.11 10.01 -7.93
N THR A 84 14.53 8.83 -8.11
CA THR A 84 15.22 7.53 -8.08
C THR A 84 15.54 6.97 -9.47
N GLY A 85 15.23 7.74 -10.52
CA GLY A 85 15.55 7.36 -11.91
C GLY A 85 14.73 6.18 -12.43
N LEU A 86 13.49 5.97 -11.95
CA LEU A 86 12.62 4.90 -12.46
C LEU A 86 11.93 5.24 -13.79
N GLY A 87 11.93 6.51 -14.20
CA GLY A 87 11.18 6.94 -15.38
C GLY A 87 9.67 6.74 -15.20
N ARG A 88 9.08 5.91 -16.06
CA ARG A 88 7.67 5.48 -15.96
C ARG A 88 7.57 4.06 -15.36
N PRO A 89 7.55 3.89 -14.04
CA PRO A 89 7.51 2.56 -13.44
C PRO A 89 6.12 1.93 -13.52
N VAL A 90 6.05 0.62 -13.29
CA VAL A 90 4.85 0.02 -12.71
C VAL A 90 4.80 0.42 -11.24
N VAL A 91 3.62 0.85 -10.78
CA VAL A 91 3.40 1.17 -9.36
C VAL A 91 2.55 0.07 -8.74
N ALA A 92 3.04 -0.54 -7.67
CA ALA A 92 2.27 -1.52 -6.89
C ALA A 92 2.01 -0.97 -5.49
N GLY A 93 0.73 -0.90 -5.11
CA GLY A 93 0.30 -0.41 -3.81
C GLY A 93 -0.51 -1.44 -3.04
N HIS A 94 -0.36 -1.47 -1.72
CA HIS A 94 -1.15 -2.31 -0.82
C HIS A 94 -2.14 -1.45 -0.01
N SER A 95 -3.40 -1.88 0.11
CA SER A 95 -4.40 -1.23 0.96
C SER A 95 -4.58 0.26 0.59
N TRP A 96 -4.27 1.21 1.50
CA TRP A 96 -4.22 2.63 1.18
C TRP A 96 -3.28 2.94 0.00
N GLY A 97 -2.14 2.26 -0.09
CA GLY A 97 -1.23 2.39 -1.23
C GLY A 97 -1.87 1.95 -2.55
N ALA A 98 -2.77 0.98 -2.54
CA ALA A 98 -3.55 0.61 -3.73
C ALA A 98 -4.50 1.73 -4.15
N MET A 99 -5.11 2.44 -3.20
CA MET A 99 -5.95 3.62 -3.50
C MET A 99 -5.13 4.76 -4.10
N VAL A 100 -3.89 4.99 -3.62
CA VAL A 100 -2.94 5.95 -4.24
C VAL A 100 -2.55 5.49 -5.65
N THR A 101 -2.37 4.19 -5.86
CA THR A 101 -2.05 3.61 -7.16
C THR A 101 -3.21 3.77 -8.15
N LEU A 102 -4.46 3.63 -7.70
CA LEU A 102 -5.65 3.91 -8.50
C LEU A 102 -5.72 5.40 -8.90
N GLU A 103 -5.42 6.30 -7.96
CA GLU A 103 -5.34 7.75 -8.24
C GLU A 103 -4.31 8.05 -9.34
N LEU A 104 -3.13 7.41 -9.26
CA LEU A 104 -2.09 7.51 -10.31
C LEU A 104 -2.58 6.99 -11.66
N ALA A 105 -3.20 5.81 -11.69
CA ALA A 105 -3.70 5.20 -12.93
C ALA A 105 -4.79 6.04 -13.61
N ALA A 106 -5.65 6.68 -12.82
CA ALA A 106 -6.77 7.47 -13.32
C ALA A 106 -6.38 8.91 -13.68
N ARG A 107 -5.53 9.57 -12.87
CA ARG A 107 -5.25 11.01 -13.00
C ARG A 107 -3.84 11.34 -13.51
N HIS A 108 -2.91 10.38 -13.39
CA HIS A 108 -1.51 10.56 -13.83
C HIS A 108 -1.03 9.42 -14.76
N PRO A 109 -1.83 8.97 -15.76
CA PRO A 109 -1.50 7.79 -16.57
C PRO A 109 -0.19 7.94 -17.36
N LYS A 110 0.24 9.17 -17.64
CA LYS A 110 1.49 9.45 -18.34
C LYS A 110 2.74 9.23 -17.46
N SER A 111 2.58 9.19 -16.14
CA SER A 111 3.67 9.06 -15.17
C SER A 111 4.02 7.62 -14.82
N ILE A 112 3.17 6.65 -15.18
CA ILE A 112 3.35 5.24 -14.87
C ILE A 112 3.17 4.36 -16.10
N ALA A 113 3.81 3.19 -16.14
CA ALA A 113 3.63 2.21 -17.19
C ALA A 113 2.48 1.23 -16.92
N GLY A 114 2.16 1.01 -15.66
CA GLY A 114 1.07 0.15 -15.22
C GLY A 114 0.82 0.28 -13.71
N ALA A 115 -0.27 -0.30 -13.26
CA ALA A 115 -0.72 -0.24 -11.87
C ALA A 115 -1.00 -1.65 -11.32
N VAL A 116 -0.57 -1.92 -10.08
CA VAL A 116 -0.96 -3.13 -9.33
C VAL A 116 -1.60 -2.70 -8.03
N LEU A 117 -2.87 -3.02 -7.87
CA LEU A 117 -3.63 -2.75 -6.66
C LEU A 117 -3.73 -4.03 -5.82
N VAL A 118 -3.08 -4.06 -4.67
CA VAL A 118 -3.14 -5.19 -3.74
C VAL A 118 -4.13 -4.87 -2.64
N ASP A 119 -5.29 -5.49 -2.72
CA ASP A 119 -6.37 -5.46 -1.74
C ASP A 119 -6.80 -4.06 -1.29
N GLY A 120 -7.07 -3.19 -2.26
CA GLY A 120 -7.56 -1.83 -2.04
C GLY A 120 -8.05 -1.15 -3.33
N GLY A 121 -8.67 0.02 -3.18
CA GLY A 121 -9.13 0.85 -4.31
C GLY A 121 -10.46 0.42 -4.94
N MET A 122 -11.23 -0.47 -4.30
CA MET A 122 -12.48 -0.99 -4.86
C MET A 122 -13.74 -0.56 -4.09
N GLN A 123 -13.60 -0.15 -2.83
CA GLN A 123 -14.73 0.18 -1.96
C GLN A 123 -14.86 1.69 -1.76
N HIS A 124 -16.09 2.21 -1.88
CA HIS A 124 -16.41 3.59 -1.54
C HIS A 124 -16.88 3.67 -0.09
N MET A 125 -15.95 3.94 0.82
CA MET A 125 -16.20 3.86 2.26
C MET A 125 -17.31 4.81 2.74
N ARG A 126 -17.42 5.99 2.13
CA ARG A 126 -18.44 6.98 2.46
C ARG A 126 -19.87 6.50 2.16
N SER A 127 -20.05 5.65 1.15
CA SER A 127 -21.37 5.08 0.84
C SER A 127 -21.75 3.94 1.79
N GLU A 128 -20.77 3.32 2.47
CA GLU A 128 -20.99 2.20 3.36
C GLU A 128 -21.13 2.62 4.84
N MET A 129 -20.37 3.66 5.25
CA MET A 129 -20.29 4.08 6.66
C MET A 129 -20.22 5.59 6.79
N SER A 130 -20.89 6.17 7.80
CA SER A 130 -20.70 7.55 8.18
C SER A 130 -19.28 7.82 8.69
N TRP A 131 -18.81 9.08 8.64
CA TRP A 131 -17.49 9.43 9.16
C TRP A 131 -17.31 9.09 10.66
N PRO A 132 -18.26 9.39 11.56
CA PRO A 132 -18.13 8.99 12.97
C PRO A 132 -17.97 7.48 13.15
N ALA A 133 -18.75 6.67 12.40
CA ALA A 133 -18.67 5.21 12.46
C ALA A 133 -17.33 4.69 11.92
N THR A 134 -16.87 5.20 10.77
CA THR A 134 -15.57 4.86 10.18
C THR A 134 -14.43 5.22 11.14
N LYS A 135 -14.48 6.42 11.74
CA LYS A 135 -13.47 6.88 12.68
C LYS A 135 -13.40 6.02 13.94
N ALA A 136 -14.54 5.51 14.42
CA ALA A 136 -14.59 4.60 15.56
C ALA A 136 -14.06 3.21 15.20
N ALA A 137 -14.52 2.63 14.09
CA ALA A 137 -14.18 1.28 13.66
C ALA A 137 -12.70 1.13 13.26
N LEU A 138 -12.12 2.16 12.63
CA LEU A 138 -10.74 2.14 12.12
C LEU A 138 -9.78 3.04 12.93
N ALA A 139 -10.12 3.34 14.17
CA ALA A 139 -9.23 4.07 15.07
C ALA A 139 -7.97 3.24 15.36
N PRO A 140 -6.76 3.82 15.22
CA PRO A 140 -5.56 3.08 15.56
C PRO A 140 -5.50 2.82 17.06
N PRO A 141 -5.00 1.65 17.50
CA PRO A 141 -4.82 1.34 18.91
C PRO A 141 -3.89 2.34 19.60
N ARG A 142 -4.01 2.49 20.90
CA ARG A 142 -3.15 3.37 21.70
C ARG A 142 -1.91 2.59 22.16
N LEU A 143 -0.90 2.55 21.31
CA LEU A 143 0.33 1.77 21.53
C LEU A 143 1.50 2.60 22.09
N ALA A 144 1.36 3.93 22.21
CA ALA A 144 2.44 4.76 22.72
C ALA A 144 2.66 4.52 24.22
N GLY A 145 3.88 4.15 24.61
CA GLY A 145 4.27 3.93 26.01
C GLY A 145 4.11 2.50 26.49
N ILE A 146 3.60 1.55 25.67
CA ILE A 146 3.58 0.15 26.08
C ILE A 146 4.99 -0.47 25.95
N PRO A 147 5.35 -1.48 26.77
CA PRO A 147 6.59 -2.22 26.65
C PRO A 147 6.70 -2.93 25.29
N LEU A 148 7.93 -3.05 24.78
CA LEU A 148 8.19 -3.74 23.51
C LEU A 148 7.71 -5.19 23.51
N ASP A 149 7.89 -5.92 24.62
CA ASP A 149 7.48 -7.33 24.72
C ASP A 149 5.96 -7.49 24.75
N GLU A 150 5.24 -6.55 25.36
CA GLU A 150 3.78 -6.50 25.28
C GLU A 150 3.32 -6.28 23.83
N PHE A 151 3.96 -5.36 23.11
CA PHE A 151 3.67 -5.16 21.69
C PHE A 151 3.94 -6.41 20.84
N ARG A 152 5.00 -7.15 21.14
CA ARG A 152 5.29 -8.44 20.49
C ARG A 152 4.17 -9.46 20.72
N GLY A 153 3.61 -9.50 21.92
CA GLY A 153 2.46 -10.33 22.24
C GLY A 153 1.22 -9.92 21.43
N LEU A 154 0.88 -8.63 21.42
CA LEU A 154 -0.22 -8.09 20.62
C LEU A 154 -0.07 -8.37 19.12
N MET A 155 1.15 -8.24 18.59
CA MET A 155 1.45 -8.54 17.20
C MET A 155 1.16 -10.01 16.86
N ARG A 156 1.59 -10.96 17.70
CA ARG A 156 1.30 -12.39 17.53
C ARG A 156 -0.20 -12.67 17.56
N THR A 157 -0.92 -12.06 18.48
CA THR A 157 -2.38 -12.17 18.57
C THR A 157 -3.07 -11.58 17.33
N PHE A 158 -2.61 -10.42 16.84
CA PHE A 158 -3.19 -9.74 15.68
C PHE A 158 -2.96 -10.50 14.37
N LEU A 159 -1.76 -11.04 14.17
CA LEU A 159 -1.43 -11.86 12.99
C LEU A 159 -2.07 -13.25 13.09
N GLY A 160 -2.36 -13.70 14.30
CA GLY A 160 -3.00 -14.98 14.58
C GLY A 160 -2.24 -16.17 14.01
N GLU A 161 -2.98 -17.21 13.66
CA GLU A 161 -2.45 -18.39 12.98
C GLU A 161 -2.23 -18.18 11.46
N ALA A 162 -2.69 -17.04 10.94
CA ALA A 162 -2.64 -16.76 9.50
C ALA A 162 -1.22 -16.51 8.99
N VAL A 163 -0.30 -16.07 9.87
CA VAL A 163 1.08 -15.72 9.48
C VAL A 163 2.07 -16.24 10.52
N GLU A 164 3.04 -17.04 10.08
CA GLU A 164 4.15 -17.46 10.92
C GLU A 164 5.05 -16.27 11.29
N VAL A 165 5.19 -16.00 12.59
CA VAL A 165 5.98 -14.86 13.09
C VAL A 165 7.46 -15.23 13.14
N THR A 166 8.14 -15.03 12.02
CA THR A 166 9.60 -15.16 11.93
C THR A 166 10.31 -13.90 12.42
N PRO A 167 11.62 -13.94 12.76
CA PRO A 167 12.39 -12.74 13.08
C PRO A 167 12.36 -11.67 11.98
N ALA A 168 12.33 -12.08 10.71
CA ALA A 168 12.21 -11.15 9.58
C ALA A 168 10.84 -10.43 9.56
N LEU A 169 9.76 -11.17 9.79
CA LEU A 169 8.42 -10.59 9.90
C LEU A 169 8.29 -9.66 11.12
N GLU A 170 8.84 -10.06 12.26
CA GLU A 170 8.87 -9.21 13.46
C GLU A 170 9.60 -7.89 13.17
N ALA A 171 10.75 -7.91 12.51
CA ALA A 171 11.48 -6.71 12.12
C ALA A 171 10.66 -5.80 11.18
N GLN A 172 9.92 -6.40 10.22
CA GLN A 172 9.02 -5.65 9.34
C GLN A 172 7.91 -4.93 10.11
N VAL A 173 7.22 -5.64 11.01
CA VAL A 173 6.14 -5.07 11.83
C VAL A 173 6.69 -4.03 12.81
N LEU A 174 7.84 -4.28 13.44
CA LEU A 174 8.49 -3.31 14.32
C LEU A 174 8.95 -2.04 13.61
N SER A 175 9.15 -2.08 12.30
CA SER A 175 9.58 -0.90 11.52
C SER A 175 8.64 0.29 11.61
N VAL A 176 7.35 0.06 11.92
CA VAL A 176 6.35 1.13 12.11
C VAL A 176 6.41 1.77 13.50
N MET A 177 7.22 1.20 14.38
CA MET A 177 7.41 1.69 15.76
C MET A 177 8.80 2.32 15.94
N ARG A 178 8.92 3.19 16.91
CA ARG A 178 10.18 3.64 17.48
C ARG A 178 10.30 3.08 18.89
N VAL A 179 11.30 2.26 19.13
CA VAL A 179 11.65 1.81 20.47
C VAL A 179 12.39 2.94 21.18
N ARG A 180 11.97 3.26 22.38
CA ARG A 180 12.54 4.28 23.26
C ARG A 180 13.66 3.68 24.13
N ARG A 181 14.45 4.54 24.77
CA ARG A 181 15.52 4.10 25.68
C ARG A 181 15.00 3.37 26.92
N ASP A 182 13.76 3.65 27.34
CA ASP A 182 13.07 3.02 28.46
C ASP A 182 12.43 1.66 28.10
N GLY A 183 12.68 1.14 26.88
CA GLY A 183 12.12 -0.12 26.40
C GLY A 183 10.66 -0.05 25.95
N THR A 184 10.04 1.14 25.98
CA THR A 184 8.67 1.33 25.47
C THR A 184 8.67 1.67 23.98
N ILE A 185 7.51 1.53 23.33
CA ILE A 185 7.33 1.87 21.92
C ILE A 185 6.52 3.14 21.70
N THR A 186 6.69 3.72 20.53
CA THR A 186 5.84 4.80 20.03
C THR A 186 5.61 4.61 18.53
N PRO A 187 4.36 4.60 18.04
CA PRO A 187 4.07 4.57 16.61
C PRO A 187 4.76 5.72 15.87
N ARG A 188 5.36 5.42 14.71
CA ARG A 188 5.99 6.45 13.87
C ARG A 188 4.98 7.34 13.18
N LEU A 189 3.79 6.80 12.85
CA LEU A 189 2.66 7.59 12.36
C LEU A 189 1.92 8.21 13.55
N ALA A 190 1.89 9.54 13.63
CA ALA A 190 1.11 10.24 14.64
C ALA A 190 -0.40 9.95 14.48
N ARG A 191 -1.12 9.73 15.58
CA ARG A 191 -2.56 9.44 15.59
C ARG A 191 -3.37 10.50 14.83
N SER A 192 -3.01 11.78 14.94
CA SER A 192 -3.64 12.87 14.20
C SER A 192 -3.47 12.73 12.68
N ASN A 193 -2.29 12.30 12.23
CA ASN A 193 -2.00 12.08 10.80
C ASN A 193 -2.71 10.81 10.29
N HIS A 194 -2.80 9.76 11.11
CA HIS A 194 -3.63 8.59 10.81
C HIS A 194 -5.07 9.01 10.47
N PHE A 195 -5.69 9.82 11.31
CA PHE A 195 -7.06 10.28 11.06
C PHE A 195 -7.19 11.23 9.86
N ARG A 196 -6.15 12.00 9.52
CA ARG A 196 -6.14 12.80 8.29
C ARG A 196 -6.15 11.91 7.05
N ILE A 197 -5.34 10.85 7.05
CA ILE A 197 -5.32 9.87 5.95
C ILE A 197 -6.64 9.10 5.91
N LEU A 198 -7.13 8.62 7.05
CA LEU A 198 -8.40 7.90 7.13
C LEU A 198 -9.57 8.76 6.62
N ARG A 199 -9.54 10.08 6.88
CA ARG A 199 -10.54 11.01 6.34
C ARG A 199 -10.46 11.08 4.81
N ALA A 200 -9.25 11.16 4.25
CA ALA A 200 -9.06 11.14 2.80
C ALA A 200 -9.53 9.81 2.19
N ILE A 201 -9.25 8.66 2.85
CA ILE A 201 -9.76 7.35 2.45
C ILE A 201 -11.29 7.32 2.42
N TRP A 202 -11.92 7.87 3.45
CA TRP A 202 -13.38 7.93 3.55
C TRP A 202 -14.01 8.83 2.48
N GLU A 203 -13.32 9.91 2.08
CA GLU A 203 -13.79 10.87 1.08
C GLU A 203 -13.56 10.42 -0.36
N GLN A 204 -12.57 9.55 -0.62
CA GLN A 204 -12.27 9.10 -1.98
C GLN A 204 -13.42 8.25 -2.54
N ASP A 205 -13.94 8.64 -3.68
CA ASP A 205 -14.84 7.81 -4.48
C ASP A 205 -14.04 7.07 -5.57
N PRO A 206 -13.76 5.77 -5.40
CA PRO A 206 -13.04 4.99 -6.40
C PRO A 206 -13.87 4.81 -7.68
N TYR A 207 -15.19 4.93 -7.60
CA TYR A 207 -16.10 4.75 -8.73
C TYR A 207 -16.03 5.90 -9.74
N GLU A 208 -15.57 7.08 -9.32
CA GLU A 208 -15.21 8.17 -10.24
C GLU A 208 -13.87 7.95 -10.94
N LEU A 209 -13.00 7.08 -10.40
CA LEU A 209 -11.65 6.84 -10.90
C LEU A 209 -11.60 5.69 -11.91
N TRP A 210 -12.29 4.59 -11.64
CA TRP A 210 -12.26 3.39 -12.47
C TRP A 210 -12.55 3.64 -13.95
N PRO A 211 -13.56 4.44 -14.33
CA PRO A 211 -13.81 4.75 -15.74
C PRO A 211 -12.70 5.54 -16.44
N ARG A 212 -11.75 6.09 -15.66
CA ARG A 212 -10.63 6.90 -16.19
C ARG A 212 -9.33 6.11 -16.34
N VAL A 213 -9.28 4.88 -15.85
CA VAL A 213 -8.07 4.03 -15.94
C VAL A 213 -7.78 3.67 -17.41
N ARG A 214 -6.56 4.00 -17.86
CA ARG A 214 -6.11 3.78 -19.24
C ARG A 214 -4.79 3.01 -19.36
N VAL A 215 -4.13 2.76 -18.22
CA VAL A 215 -2.89 1.98 -18.18
C VAL A 215 -3.18 0.54 -17.82
N PRO A 216 -2.37 -0.44 -18.25
CA PRO A 216 -2.48 -1.81 -17.78
C PRO A 216 -2.59 -1.84 -16.25
N THR A 217 -3.62 -2.49 -15.74
CA THR A 217 -3.91 -2.50 -14.31
C THR A 217 -4.27 -3.91 -13.84
N LEU A 218 -3.54 -4.40 -12.83
CA LEU A 218 -3.82 -5.65 -12.14
C LEU A 218 -4.38 -5.37 -10.75
N VAL A 219 -5.54 -5.91 -10.44
CA VAL A 219 -6.14 -5.86 -9.11
C VAL A 219 -6.04 -7.24 -8.47
N ILE A 220 -5.34 -7.36 -7.37
CA ILE A 220 -5.21 -8.59 -6.58
C ILE A 220 -6.07 -8.44 -5.35
N VAL A 221 -7.13 -9.24 -5.25
CA VAL A 221 -8.14 -9.19 -4.18
C VAL A 221 -7.86 -10.32 -3.20
N ALA A 222 -7.64 -9.99 -1.94
CA ALA A 222 -7.49 -10.99 -0.89
C ALA A 222 -8.83 -11.71 -0.62
N ARG A 223 -8.81 -13.04 -0.68
CA ARG A 223 -9.95 -13.90 -0.36
C ARG A 223 -9.73 -14.54 0.99
N ASP A 224 -10.15 -13.83 2.04
CA ASP A 224 -10.17 -14.38 3.39
C ASP A 224 -11.38 -15.28 3.57
N ARG A 225 -11.14 -16.59 3.63
CA ARG A 225 -12.21 -17.61 3.77
C ARG A 225 -12.76 -17.66 5.21
N ALA A 226 -12.04 -17.13 6.19
CA ALA A 226 -12.48 -17.07 7.57
C ALA A 226 -13.42 -15.88 7.85
N ASP A 227 -13.35 -14.81 7.05
CA ASP A 227 -14.24 -13.63 7.16
C ASP A 227 -15.28 -13.62 6.02
N ALA A 228 -16.39 -14.33 6.23
CA ALA A 228 -17.48 -14.42 5.25
C ALA A 228 -18.10 -13.05 4.92
N GLN A 229 -18.20 -12.14 5.90
CA GLN A 229 -18.74 -10.79 5.68
C GLN A 229 -17.83 -9.96 4.78
N ARG A 230 -16.52 -9.98 5.07
CA ARG A 230 -15.54 -9.33 4.21
C ARG A 230 -15.55 -9.93 2.81
N HIS A 231 -15.59 -11.26 2.71
CA HIS A 231 -15.65 -11.97 1.42
C HIS A 231 -16.81 -11.47 0.57
N GLU A 232 -18.01 -11.39 1.13
CA GLU A 232 -19.19 -10.91 0.40
C GLU A 232 -19.07 -9.43 0.01
N ARG A 233 -18.56 -8.57 0.92
CA ARG A 233 -18.30 -7.15 0.59
C ARG A 233 -17.32 -7.02 -0.59
N MET A 234 -16.24 -7.82 -0.61
CA MET A 234 -15.26 -7.80 -1.69
C MET A 234 -15.83 -8.31 -3.01
N HIS A 235 -16.71 -9.32 -2.98
CA HIS A 235 -17.43 -9.77 -4.19
C HIS A 235 -18.29 -8.66 -4.80
N ARG A 236 -19.05 -7.94 -3.98
CA ARG A 236 -19.84 -6.78 -4.45
C ARG A 236 -18.94 -5.68 -5.04
N ALA A 237 -17.83 -5.37 -4.36
CA ALA A 237 -16.88 -4.37 -4.83
C ALA A 237 -16.25 -4.77 -6.19
N VAL A 238 -15.85 -6.02 -6.34
CA VAL A 238 -15.31 -6.56 -7.61
C VAL A 238 -16.36 -6.50 -8.72
N ALA A 239 -17.61 -6.90 -8.45
CA ALA A 239 -18.71 -6.81 -9.42
C ALA A 239 -18.89 -5.37 -9.89
N ARG A 240 -18.89 -4.40 -8.93
CA ARG A 240 -19.04 -2.99 -9.24
C ARG A 240 -17.89 -2.43 -10.08
N VAL A 241 -16.63 -2.83 -9.81
CA VAL A 241 -15.50 -2.45 -10.64
C VAL A 241 -15.62 -3.01 -12.05
N ARG A 242 -16.06 -4.27 -12.21
CA ARG A 242 -16.29 -4.87 -13.53
C ARG A 242 -17.36 -4.13 -14.35
N GLU A 243 -18.43 -3.66 -13.72
CA GLU A 243 -19.46 -2.86 -14.39
C GLU A 243 -18.89 -1.51 -14.91
N MET A 244 -17.90 -0.94 -14.21
CA MET A 244 -17.29 0.34 -14.56
C MET A 244 -16.12 0.20 -15.54
N THR A 245 -15.58 -0.99 -15.67
CA THR A 245 -14.50 -1.33 -16.59
C THR A 245 -15.09 -2.14 -17.74
N HIS A 246 -15.43 -1.49 -18.86
CA HIS A 246 -16.01 -2.11 -20.06
C HIS A 246 -15.09 -3.14 -20.71
N ASP A 247 -15.62 -3.94 -21.61
CA ASP A 247 -14.85 -4.84 -22.47
C ASP A 247 -13.76 -4.08 -23.23
N GLY A 248 -12.53 -4.62 -23.19
CA GLY A 248 -11.35 -3.95 -23.71
C GLY A 248 -10.66 -2.99 -22.74
N SER A 249 -11.19 -2.84 -21.51
CA SER A 249 -10.48 -2.11 -20.44
C SER A 249 -9.15 -2.81 -20.11
N PRO A 250 -8.06 -2.06 -19.85
CA PRO A 250 -6.76 -2.63 -19.48
C PRO A 250 -6.73 -3.17 -18.04
N VAL A 251 -7.88 -3.50 -17.44
CA VAL A 251 -8.01 -3.93 -16.03
C VAL A 251 -8.22 -5.44 -15.92
N THR A 252 -7.35 -6.10 -15.18
CA THR A 252 -7.45 -7.52 -14.82
C THR A 252 -7.67 -7.65 -13.31
N LEU A 253 -8.64 -8.49 -12.91
CA LEU A 253 -8.94 -8.76 -11.51
C LEU A 253 -8.63 -10.23 -11.19
N GLU A 254 -7.76 -10.45 -10.20
CA GLU A 254 -7.37 -11.77 -9.71
C GLU A 254 -7.71 -11.92 -8.22
N TRP A 255 -8.25 -13.07 -7.82
CA TRP A 255 -8.38 -13.45 -6.42
C TRP A 255 -7.12 -14.18 -5.95
N MET A 256 -6.72 -13.88 -4.72
CA MET A 256 -5.65 -14.59 -4.04
C MET A 256 -6.11 -14.98 -2.64
N ASP A 257 -6.07 -16.27 -2.31
CA ASP A 257 -6.42 -16.73 -0.96
C ASP A 257 -5.46 -16.11 0.04
N GLY A 258 -6.01 -15.61 1.14
CA GLY A 258 -5.26 -14.97 2.20
C GLY A 258 -5.99 -13.80 2.85
N ILE A 259 -5.42 -13.32 3.95
CA ILE A 259 -5.90 -12.15 4.69
C ILE A 259 -5.54 -10.84 3.96
N HIS A 260 -6.03 -9.72 4.49
CA HIS A 260 -5.74 -8.38 3.95
C HIS A 260 -4.22 -8.12 3.77
N ASP A 261 -3.40 -8.60 4.69
CA ASP A 261 -1.96 -8.42 4.68
C ASP A 261 -1.22 -9.46 3.82
N LEU A 262 -1.65 -9.63 2.56
CA LEU A 262 -1.01 -10.51 1.56
C LEU A 262 0.53 -10.34 1.47
N PRO A 263 1.09 -9.11 1.57
CA PRO A 263 2.55 -8.94 1.53
C PRO A 263 3.28 -9.63 2.69
N LEU A 264 2.62 -9.79 3.84
CA LEU A 264 3.17 -10.48 5.01
C LEU A 264 2.89 -11.99 4.97
N GLN A 265 1.68 -12.37 4.54
CA GLN A 265 1.25 -13.76 4.55
C GLN A 265 1.82 -14.59 3.38
N HIS A 266 1.82 -14.01 2.17
CA HIS A 266 2.20 -14.72 0.95
C HIS A 266 3.20 -13.92 0.10
N PRO A 267 4.35 -13.46 0.65
CA PRO A 267 5.25 -12.54 -0.02
C PRO A 267 5.78 -13.10 -1.35
N GLU A 268 6.16 -14.37 -1.39
CA GLU A 268 6.72 -15.00 -2.60
C GLU A 268 5.67 -15.15 -3.71
N ALA A 269 4.45 -15.57 -3.37
CA ALA A 269 3.36 -15.73 -4.33
C ALA A 269 2.88 -14.39 -4.89
N LEU A 270 2.82 -13.36 -4.04
CA LEU A 270 2.49 -12.00 -4.44
C LEU A 270 3.58 -11.40 -5.32
N ALA A 271 4.86 -11.59 -4.95
CA ALA A 271 6.00 -11.13 -5.74
C ALA A 271 6.01 -11.73 -7.17
N ARG A 272 5.66 -13.02 -7.31
CA ARG A 272 5.54 -13.66 -8.65
C ARG A 272 4.49 -12.97 -9.53
N ARG A 273 3.33 -12.61 -8.99
CA ARG A 273 2.27 -11.93 -9.73
C ARG A 273 2.69 -10.52 -10.16
N ILE A 274 3.24 -9.76 -9.21
CA ILE A 274 3.73 -8.39 -9.48
C ILE A 274 4.86 -8.42 -10.50
N GLU A 275 5.84 -9.32 -10.37
CA GLU A 275 6.97 -9.45 -11.31
C GLU A 275 6.47 -9.77 -12.73
N ARG A 276 5.58 -10.77 -12.87
CA ARG A 276 5.01 -11.15 -14.17
C ARG A 276 4.31 -9.97 -14.82
N PHE A 277 3.43 -9.30 -14.08
CA PHE A 277 2.71 -8.14 -14.58
C PHE A 277 3.65 -6.98 -14.95
N ALA A 278 4.61 -6.65 -14.10
CA ALA A 278 5.54 -5.53 -14.36
C ALA A 278 6.36 -5.72 -15.62
N ARG A 279 6.72 -6.96 -15.93
CA ARG A 279 7.48 -7.28 -17.17
C ARG A 279 6.62 -7.15 -18.42
N THR A 280 5.34 -7.54 -18.37
CA THR A 280 4.41 -7.42 -19.50
C THR A 280 3.94 -5.99 -19.74
N ALA A 281 3.78 -5.19 -18.71
CA ALA A 281 3.28 -3.82 -18.82
C ALA A 281 4.31 -2.82 -19.38
N VAL A 282 5.61 -3.17 -19.37
CA VAL A 282 6.71 -2.31 -19.85
C VAL A 282 7.26 -2.78 -21.20
N GLY A 283 7.00 -4.01 -21.62
CA GLY A 283 7.33 -4.54 -22.95
C GLY A 283 6.28 -4.17 -23.95
#